data_18f406a7c25562ad3a760e8e6945e0fc
#
_entry.id   18f406a7c25562ad3a760e8e6945e0fc
#
_cell.length_a   1.000
_cell.length_b   1.000
_cell.length_c   1.000
_cell.angle_alpha   90.00
_cell.angle_beta   90.00
_cell.angle_gamma   90.00
#
_symmetry.space_group_name_H-M   'P 1'
#
loop_
_entity.id
_entity.type
_entity.pdbx_description
1 polymer ?
#
loop_
_entity_poly.entity_id
_entity_poly.type
_entity_poly.pdbx_seq_one_letter_code
_entity_poly.pdbx_strand_id
1 'polypeptide(L)'
;GLIAGLIAVTLTEKIGAQYMPWGRWPMTIHSAGWGIMFNLGLAILVSAFTQSKQAMEHRMTFHNFLHEHAGLPADKRPLIPVAWIITILWFFFGIGPGAVIGNWVFGNPNDAATWMFGMPSIWAWQLLWWALGVGMMWFLAYKMEMSTIPSKEVEALHEDIGDIQMDVDRPS
;
A
#
# COMPACT_ATOMS: atom_id res chain seq x y z
N GLY A 1 -4.59 15.94 -6.48
CA GLY A 1 -4.14 15.29 -5.24
C GLY A 1 -3.06 16.08 -4.52
N LEU A 2 -1.91 16.33 -5.15
CA LEU A 2 -0.72 16.89 -4.50
C LEU A 2 -0.98 18.28 -3.84
N ILE A 3 -1.63 19.19 -4.54
CA ILE A 3 -1.97 20.52 -4.01
C ILE A 3 -2.89 20.42 -2.79
N ALA A 4 -3.92 19.56 -2.85
CA ALA A 4 -4.84 19.37 -1.73
C ALA A 4 -4.14 18.75 -0.52
N GLY A 5 -3.23 17.81 -0.75
CA GLY A 5 -2.40 17.23 0.31
C GLY A 5 -1.52 18.29 0.99
N LEU A 6 -0.89 19.16 0.20
CA LEU A 6 -0.05 20.24 0.73
C LEU A 6 -0.87 21.27 1.54
N ILE A 7 -2.04 21.64 1.04
CA ILE A 7 -2.97 22.54 1.75
C ILE A 7 -3.39 21.88 3.08
N ALA A 8 -3.77 20.59 3.06
CA ALA A 8 -4.16 19.86 4.26
C ALA A 8 -3.04 19.80 5.30
N VAL A 9 -1.80 19.54 4.90
CA VAL A 9 -0.63 19.57 5.81
C VAL A 9 -0.48 20.95 6.43
N THR A 10 -0.51 22.02 5.63
CA THR A 10 -0.32 23.39 6.11
C THR A 10 -1.45 23.81 7.09
N LEU A 11 -2.71 23.49 6.75
CA LEU A 11 -3.85 23.80 7.59
C LEU A 11 -3.84 23.02 8.92
N THR A 12 -3.52 21.72 8.87
CA THR A 12 -3.49 20.90 10.08
C THR A 12 -2.32 21.22 10.99
N GLU A 13 -1.18 21.66 10.44
CA GLU A 13 0.00 22.03 11.22
C GLU A 13 -0.13 23.42 11.86
N LYS A 14 -0.57 24.42 11.09
CA LYS A 14 -0.64 25.81 11.57
C LYS A 14 -1.97 26.18 12.23
N ILE A 15 -3.08 25.67 11.75
CA ILE A 15 -4.44 26.04 12.17
C ILE A 15 -5.06 24.92 13.00
N GLY A 16 -4.93 23.67 12.58
CA GLY A 16 -5.59 22.53 13.22
C GLY A 16 -5.05 22.23 14.61
N ALA A 17 -3.75 22.38 14.82
CA ALA A 17 -3.15 22.21 16.16
C ALA A 17 -3.66 23.22 17.18
N GLN A 18 -4.08 24.39 16.74
CA GLN A 18 -4.49 25.49 17.61
C GLN A 18 -6.03 25.62 17.75
N TYR A 19 -6.79 25.34 16.70
CA TYR A 19 -8.23 25.65 16.64
C TYR A 19 -9.14 24.46 16.35
N MET A 20 -8.62 23.31 15.93
CA MET A 20 -9.44 22.16 15.51
C MET A 20 -9.21 20.95 16.40
N PRO A 21 -10.28 20.33 16.94
CA PRO A 21 -10.17 19.17 17.84
C PRO A 21 -9.65 17.90 17.15
N TRP A 22 -9.65 17.81 15.84
CA TRP A 22 -9.23 16.64 15.08
C TRP A 22 -7.72 16.34 15.16
N GLY A 23 -6.88 17.35 15.47
CA GLY A 23 -5.45 17.16 15.73
C GLY A 23 -5.14 16.63 17.14
N ARG A 24 -6.17 16.47 18.00
CA ARG A 24 -6.01 16.05 19.40
C ARG A 24 -6.76 14.77 19.77
N TRP A 25 -7.60 14.22 18.89
CA TRP A 25 -8.44 13.10 19.24
C TRP A 25 -8.62 12.08 18.13
N PRO A 26 -8.64 10.79 18.46
CA PRO A 26 -8.30 10.10 19.72
C PRO A 26 -6.82 9.99 19.96
N MET A 27 -6.03 10.18 18.96
CA MET A 27 -4.57 10.22 18.96
C MET A 27 -4.15 11.27 17.93
N THR A 28 -3.17 12.09 18.26
CA THR A 28 -2.69 13.15 17.36
C THR A 28 -2.23 12.55 16.04
N ILE A 29 -3.07 12.64 15.01
CA ILE A 29 -2.66 12.26 13.66
C ILE A 29 -1.71 13.35 13.16
N HIS A 30 -0.49 12.95 12.84
CA HIS A 30 0.51 13.87 12.27
C HIS A 30 -0.04 14.54 11.01
N SER A 31 0.29 15.81 10.79
CA SER A 31 -0.15 16.59 9.62
C SER A 31 0.09 15.88 8.28
N ALA A 32 1.20 15.14 8.17
CA ALA A 32 1.49 14.31 7.01
C ALA A 32 0.43 13.22 6.76
N GLY A 33 -0.13 12.62 7.81
CA GLY A 33 -1.22 11.64 7.68
C GLY A 33 -2.46 12.26 7.06
N TRP A 34 -2.85 13.44 7.52
CA TRP A 34 -3.94 14.21 6.92
C TRP A 34 -3.66 14.57 5.46
N GLY A 35 -2.43 15.00 5.16
CA GLY A 35 -2.00 15.30 3.80
C GLY A 35 -2.15 14.11 2.85
N ILE A 36 -1.74 12.92 3.28
CA ILE A 36 -1.88 11.68 2.50
C ILE A 36 -3.36 11.33 2.30
N MET A 37 -4.18 11.41 3.34
CA MET A 37 -5.62 11.10 3.26
C MET A 37 -6.34 12.02 2.27
N PHE A 38 -6.09 13.33 2.34
CA PHE A 38 -6.70 14.29 1.41
C PHE A 38 -6.16 14.14 -0.01
N ASN A 39 -4.87 13.88 -0.18
CA ASN A 39 -4.27 13.63 -1.48
C ASN A 39 -4.89 12.40 -2.15
N LEU A 40 -4.90 11.27 -1.43
CA LEU A 40 -5.44 10.01 -1.94
C LEU A 40 -6.95 10.11 -2.18
N GLY A 41 -7.70 10.64 -1.22
CA GLY A 41 -9.16 10.80 -1.33
C GLY A 41 -9.54 11.67 -2.53
N LEU A 42 -8.88 12.81 -2.72
CA LEU A 42 -9.15 13.67 -3.87
C LEU A 42 -8.71 13.04 -5.19
N ALA A 43 -7.58 12.33 -5.21
CA ALA A 43 -7.13 11.61 -6.39
C ALA A 43 -8.15 10.55 -6.84
N ILE A 44 -8.67 9.77 -5.90
CA ILE A 44 -9.70 8.75 -6.17
C ILE A 44 -11.00 9.42 -6.67
N LEU A 45 -11.48 10.45 -5.97
CA LEU A 45 -12.69 11.16 -6.35
C LEU A 45 -12.58 11.77 -7.75
N VAL A 46 -11.52 12.54 -8.02
CA VAL A 46 -11.33 13.15 -9.34
C VAL A 46 -11.19 12.07 -10.41
N SER A 47 -10.41 11.02 -10.14
CA SER A 47 -10.27 9.90 -11.06
C SER A 47 -11.60 9.23 -11.40
N ALA A 48 -12.47 9.05 -10.40
CA ALA A 48 -13.79 8.42 -10.61
C ALA A 48 -14.70 9.24 -11.55
N PHE A 49 -14.62 10.58 -11.49
CA PHE A 49 -15.47 11.46 -12.28
C PHE A 49 -14.88 11.93 -13.62
N THR A 50 -13.56 11.83 -13.80
CA THR A 50 -12.87 12.37 -14.99
C THR A 50 -12.49 11.31 -16.02
N GLN A 51 -12.85 10.04 -15.82
CA GLN A 51 -12.48 8.97 -16.74
C GLN A 51 -13.32 9.03 -18.02
N SER A 52 -12.65 9.20 -19.16
CA SER A 52 -13.30 9.04 -20.46
C SER A 52 -13.56 7.56 -20.77
N LYS A 53 -14.59 7.28 -21.59
CA LYS A 53 -14.90 5.92 -22.04
C LYS A 53 -13.69 5.28 -22.74
N GLN A 54 -13.00 6.04 -23.58
CA GLN A 54 -11.82 5.57 -24.31
C GLN A 54 -10.66 5.17 -23.37
N ALA A 55 -10.42 5.97 -22.28
CA ALA A 55 -9.44 5.63 -21.27
C ALA A 55 -9.82 4.38 -20.47
N MET A 56 -11.11 4.15 -20.29
CA MET A 56 -11.63 2.96 -19.62
C MET A 56 -11.47 1.71 -20.49
N GLU A 57 -11.76 1.78 -21.79
CA GLU A 57 -11.57 0.68 -22.74
C GLU A 57 -10.08 0.29 -22.83
N HIS A 58 -9.21 1.28 -23.01
CA HIS A 58 -7.77 1.03 -23.05
C HIS A 58 -7.25 0.38 -21.75
N ARG A 59 -7.73 0.82 -20.59
CA ARG A 59 -7.39 0.22 -19.31
C ARG A 59 -7.92 -1.20 -19.17
N MET A 60 -9.14 -1.47 -19.63
CA MET A 60 -9.72 -2.81 -19.60
C MET A 60 -8.91 -3.79 -20.44
N THR A 61 -8.39 -3.38 -21.60
CA THR A 61 -7.51 -4.19 -22.42
C THR A 61 -6.24 -4.57 -21.65
N PHE A 62 -5.59 -3.61 -20.98
CA PHE A 62 -4.44 -3.87 -20.12
C PHE A 62 -4.76 -4.76 -18.92
N HIS A 63 -5.90 -4.55 -18.27
CA HIS A 63 -6.33 -5.39 -17.14
C HIS A 63 -6.61 -6.82 -17.58
N ASN A 64 -7.23 -7.01 -18.71
CA ASN A 64 -7.51 -8.34 -19.24
C ASN A 64 -6.20 -9.07 -19.60
N PHE A 65 -5.28 -8.36 -20.25
CA PHE A 65 -3.96 -8.89 -20.56
C PHE A 65 -3.19 -9.31 -19.29
N LEU A 66 -3.11 -8.44 -18.29
CA LEU A 66 -2.46 -8.77 -17.01
C LEU A 66 -3.16 -9.92 -16.28
N HIS A 67 -4.50 -9.97 -16.33
CA HIS A 67 -5.25 -11.03 -15.67
C HIS A 67 -5.02 -12.39 -16.35
N GLU A 68 -4.84 -12.39 -17.66
CA GLU A 68 -4.61 -13.60 -18.45
C GLU A 68 -3.18 -14.13 -18.29
N HIS A 69 -2.19 -13.24 -18.28
CA HIS A 69 -0.77 -13.61 -18.33
C HIS A 69 -0.06 -13.57 -16.98
N ALA A 70 -0.44 -12.65 -16.08
CA ALA A 70 0.15 -12.49 -14.75
C ALA A 70 -0.80 -12.86 -13.60
N GLY A 71 -1.95 -13.49 -13.92
CA GLY A 71 -2.92 -13.92 -12.91
C GLY A 71 -2.39 -15.05 -12.04
N LEU A 72 -2.74 -15.01 -10.75
CA LEU A 72 -2.40 -16.10 -9.82
C LEU A 72 -2.96 -17.45 -10.33
N PRO A 73 -2.18 -18.54 -10.19
CA PRO A 73 -2.64 -19.88 -10.49
C PRO A 73 -3.98 -20.20 -9.78
N ALA A 74 -4.82 -20.99 -10.40
CA ALA A 74 -6.20 -21.26 -9.91
C ALA A 74 -6.19 -21.87 -8.49
N ASP A 75 -5.22 -22.68 -8.17
CA ASP A 75 -5.03 -23.33 -6.87
C ASP A 75 -4.62 -22.35 -5.76
N LYS A 76 -4.04 -21.19 -6.11
CA LYS A 76 -3.62 -20.14 -5.18
C LYS A 76 -4.68 -19.05 -4.96
N ARG A 77 -5.66 -18.93 -5.84
CA ARG A 77 -6.73 -17.93 -5.74
C ARG A 77 -7.48 -17.93 -4.40
N PRO A 78 -7.75 -19.08 -3.75
CA PRO A 78 -8.38 -19.11 -2.43
C PRO A 78 -7.56 -18.41 -1.32
N LEU A 79 -6.26 -18.21 -1.52
CA LEU A 79 -5.39 -17.53 -0.57
C LEU A 79 -5.45 -15.99 -0.69
N ILE A 80 -6.04 -15.44 -1.74
CA ILE A 80 -6.14 -13.99 -1.96
C ILE A 80 -6.79 -13.25 -0.78
N PRO A 81 -7.95 -13.69 -0.24
CA PRO A 81 -8.54 -13.01 0.91
C PRO A 81 -7.62 -13.04 2.14
N VAL A 82 -6.93 -14.15 2.36
CA VAL A 82 -5.98 -14.30 3.48
C VAL A 82 -4.81 -13.34 3.30
N ALA A 83 -4.26 -13.24 2.10
CA ALA A 83 -3.18 -12.30 1.78
C ALA A 83 -3.60 -10.85 2.04
N TRP A 84 -4.80 -10.46 1.61
CA TRP A 84 -5.34 -9.13 1.87
C TRP A 84 -5.51 -8.85 3.35
N ILE A 85 -6.08 -9.79 4.12
CA ILE A 85 -6.26 -9.63 5.56
C ILE A 85 -4.90 -9.45 6.26
N ILE A 86 -3.94 -10.31 5.98
CA ILE A 86 -2.59 -10.23 6.57
C ILE A 86 -1.92 -8.90 6.22
N THR A 87 -1.99 -8.48 4.95
CA THR A 87 -1.37 -7.24 4.47
C THR A 87 -2.01 -6.01 5.11
N ILE A 88 -3.34 -5.97 5.20
CA ILE A 88 -4.08 -4.86 5.81
C ILE A 88 -3.77 -4.78 7.32
N LEU A 89 -3.78 -5.91 8.03
CA LEU A 89 -3.44 -5.95 9.45
C LEU A 89 -2.00 -5.51 9.69
N TRP A 90 -1.08 -6.02 8.87
CA TRP A 90 0.33 -5.64 8.98
C TRP A 90 0.51 -4.13 8.73
N PHE A 91 -0.11 -3.61 7.67
CA PHE A 91 -0.04 -2.18 7.36
C PHE A 91 -0.64 -1.32 8.47
N PHE A 92 -1.82 -1.72 9.00
CA PHE A 92 -2.52 -0.96 10.03
C PHE A 92 -1.73 -0.89 11.34
N PHE A 93 -1.20 -2.02 11.81
CA PHE A 93 -0.51 -2.11 13.10
C PHE A 93 1.01 -1.86 13.02
N GLY A 94 1.65 -2.16 11.89
CA GLY A 94 3.09 -1.98 11.71
C GLY A 94 3.47 -0.53 11.37
N ILE A 95 2.76 0.09 10.43
CA ILE A 95 3.11 1.41 9.89
C ILE A 95 1.96 2.41 10.08
N GLY A 96 0.73 1.92 10.09
CA GLY A 96 -0.49 2.73 10.12
C GLY A 96 -0.86 3.23 11.51
N PRO A 97 -2.09 3.74 11.65
CA PRO A 97 -2.56 4.36 12.90
C PRO A 97 -2.58 3.40 14.10
N GLY A 98 -2.72 2.10 13.87
CA GLY A 98 -2.66 1.08 14.92
C GLY A 98 -1.28 0.93 15.57
N ALA A 99 -0.22 1.39 14.92
CA ALA A 99 1.14 1.34 15.48
C ALA A 99 1.28 2.09 16.80
N VAL A 100 0.45 3.09 17.05
CA VAL A 100 0.44 3.88 18.30
C VAL A 100 0.15 3.01 19.52
N ILE A 101 -0.61 1.92 19.37
CA ILE A 101 -0.89 0.95 20.42
C ILE A 101 0.42 0.36 20.98
N GLY A 102 1.42 0.22 20.11
CA GLY A 102 2.75 -0.26 20.48
C GLY A 102 3.47 0.54 21.55
N ASN A 103 3.06 1.78 21.81
CA ASN A 103 3.64 2.56 22.91
C ASN A 103 3.37 1.97 24.30
N TRP A 104 2.31 1.14 24.41
CA TRP A 104 1.82 0.66 25.70
C TRP A 104 1.89 -0.86 25.87
N VAL A 105 2.08 -1.62 24.80
CA VAL A 105 1.97 -3.10 24.84
C VAL A 105 3.12 -3.74 25.59
N PHE A 106 4.34 -3.22 25.43
CA PHE A 106 5.56 -3.82 26.02
C PHE A 106 6.17 -2.96 27.11
N GLY A 107 5.37 -2.12 27.77
CA GLY A 107 5.77 -1.28 28.87
C GLY A 107 5.21 0.14 28.78
N ASN A 108 5.31 0.88 29.87
CA ASN A 108 4.86 2.27 29.93
C ASN A 108 5.90 3.19 29.25
N PRO A 109 5.53 4.01 28.27
CA PRO A 109 6.48 4.93 27.62
C PRO A 109 7.15 5.91 28.56
N ASN A 110 6.50 6.22 29.69
CA ASN A 110 7.01 7.18 30.68
C ASN A 110 7.78 6.53 31.84
N ASP A 111 7.91 5.21 31.88
CA ASP A 111 8.59 4.47 32.95
C ASP A 111 9.52 3.42 32.37
N ALA A 112 10.80 3.75 32.32
CA ALA A 112 11.84 2.89 31.78
C ALA A 112 12.01 1.56 32.56
N ALA A 113 11.57 1.47 33.82
CA ALA A 113 11.63 0.24 34.59
C ALA A 113 10.67 -0.84 34.07
N THR A 114 9.64 -0.45 33.34
CA THR A 114 8.65 -1.36 32.75
C THR A 114 9.04 -1.83 31.34
N TRP A 115 10.12 -1.34 30.76
CA TRP A 115 10.50 -1.63 29.39
C TRP A 115 11.03 -3.06 29.24
N MET A 116 10.51 -3.77 28.25
CA MET A 116 10.95 -5.12 27.93
C MET A 116 12.40 -5.11 27.41
N PHE A 117 13.30 -5.83 28.07
CA PHE A 117 14.74 -5.84 27.75
C PHE A 117 15.42 -4.45 27.74
N GLY A 118 14.89 -3.48 28.48
CA GLY A 118 15.41 -2.11 28.48
C GLY A 118 15.14 -1.30 27.20
N MET A 119 14.29 -1.80 26.32
CA MET A 119 13.89 -1.12 25.09
C MET A 119 12.53 -0.42 25.27
N PRO A 120 12.36 0.80 24.75
CA PRO A 120 11.05 1.44 24.70
C PRO A 120 10.00 0.55 24.03
N SER A 121 8.78 0.52 24.57
CA SER A 121 7.69 -0.35 24.10
C SER A 121 7.46 -0.25 22.60
N ILE A 122 7.51 0.95 22.03
CA ILE A 122 7.32 1.15 20.58
C ILE A 122 8.40 0.46 19.74
N TRP A 123 9.63 0.37 20.23
CA TRP A 123 10.71 -0.31 19.51
C TRP A 123 10.50 -1.82 19.50
N ALA A 124 10.11 -2.40 20.64
CA ALA A 124 9.77 -3.82 20.73
C ALA A 124 8.58 -4.15 19.80
N TRP A 125 7.58 -3.25 19.75
CA TRP A 125 6.46 -3.34 18.82
C TRP A 125 6.92 -3.32 17.37
N GLN A 126 7.79 -2.39 16.97
CA GLN A 126 8.29 -2.30 15.60
C GLN A 126 9.11 -3.52 15.21
N LEU A 127 9.95 -4.05 16.10
CA LEU A 127 10.70 -5.29 15.85
C LEU A 127 9.76 -6.48 15.63
N LEU A 128 8.70 -6.61 16.42
CA LEU A 128 7.68 -7.64 16.24
C LEU A 128 7.03 -7.53 14.85
N TRP A 129 6.55 -6.34 14.50
CA TRP A 129 5.89 -6.14 13.21
C TRP A 129 6.84 -6.24 12.02
N TRP A 130 8.12 -5.90 12.21
CA TRP A 130 9.13 -6.18 11.21
C TRP A 130 9.30 -7.69 10.97
N ALA A 131 9.40 -8.48 12.02
CA ALA A 131 9.50 -9.94 11.92
C ALA A 131 8.23 -10.54 11.27
N LEU A 132 7.04 -10.08 11.66
CA LEU A 132 5.78 -10.47 11.03
C LEU A 132 5.72 -10.06 9.55
N GLY A 133 6.29 -8.90 9.20
CA GLY A 133 6.42 -8.43 7.82
C GLY A 133 7.31 -9.34 6.97
N VAL A 134 8.42 -9.82 7.52
CA VAL A 134 9.26 -10.83 6.86
C VAL A 134 8.46 -12.13 6.63
N GLY A 135 7.69 -12.58 7.63
CA GLY A 135 6.81 -13.74 7.48
C GLY A 135 5.71 -13.52 6.42
N MET A 136 5.12 -12.33 6.38
CA MET A 136 4.15 -11.94 5.34
C MET A 136 4.80 -11.98 3.95
N MET A 137 5.98 -11.40 3.77
CA MET A 137 6.70 -11.42 2.50
C MET A 137 7.05 -12.84 2.06
N TRP A 138 7.46 -13.69 3.01
CA TRP A 138 7.67 -15.11 2.73
C TRP A 138 6.38 -15.79 2.24
N PHE A 139 5.25 -15.53 2.91
CA PHE A 139 3.95 -16.07 2.50
C PHE A 139 3.55 -15.64 1.10
N LEU A 140 3.66 -14.34 0.79
CA LEU A 140 3.34 -13.81 -0.53
C LEU A 140 4.28 -14.33 -1.61
N ALA A 141 5.59 -14.38 -1.34
CA ALA A 141 6.59 -14.80 -2.31
C ALA A 141 6.54 -16.31 -2.62
N TYR A 142 6.49 -17.15 -1.58
CA TYR A 142 6.64 -18.59 -1.74
C TYR A 142 5.32 -19.35 -1.71
N LYS A 143 4.38 -18.99 -0.83
CA LYS A 143 3.08 -19.69 -0.77
C LYS A 143 2.14 -19.27 -1.88
N MET A 144 2.13 -18.00 -2.22
CA MET A 144 1.33 -17.46 -3.32
C MET A 144 2.09 -17.42 -4.65
N GLU A 145 3.40 -17.72 -4.64
CA GLU A 145 4.25 -17.73 -5.84
C GLU A 145 4.27 -16.38 -6.59
N MET A 146 4.05 -15.27 -5.87
CA MET A 146 4.04 -13.93 -6.47
C MET A 146 5.44 -13.45 -6.89
N SER A 147 6.51 -14.14 -6.47
CA SER A 147 7.89 -13.83 -6.88
C SER A 147 8.36 -14.63 -8.08
N THR A 148 7.59 -15.60 -8.55
CA THR A 148 7.92 -16.37 -9.75
C THR A 148 7.54 -15.55 -10.99
N ILE A 149 8.49 -15.37 -11.89
CA ILE A 149 8.22 -14.77 -13.21
C ILE A 149 7.37 -15.80 -13.96
N PRO A 150 6.11 -15.47 -14.33
CA PRO A 150 5.30 -16.38 -15.13
C PRO A 150 6.01 -16.58 -16.47
N SER A 151 6.27 -17.83 -16.85
CA SER A 151 6.83 -18.15 -18.17
C SER A 151 6.01 -17.57 -19.33
N LYS A 152 4.70 -17.41 -19.12
CA LYS A 152 3.77 -16.77 -20.04
C LYS A 152 3.97 -15.27 -20.23
N GLU A 153 4.51 -14.57 -19.24
CA GLU A 153 4.76 -13.12 -19.32
C GLU A 153 5.93 -12.82 -20.29
N VAL A 154 6.94 -13.68 -20.28
CA VAL A 154 8.08 -13.59 -21.21
C VAL A 154 7.62 -13.91 -22.63
N GLU A 155 6.71 -14.86 -22.80
CA GLU A 155 6.14 -15.22 -24.10
C GLU A 155 5.29 -14.09 -24.69
N ALA A 156 4.42 -13.47 -23.87
CA ALA A 156 3.58 -12.35 -24.28
C ALA A 156 4.40 -11.11 -24.66
N LEU A 157 5.45 -10.79 -23.89
CA LEU A 157 6.39 -9.71 -24.22
C LEU A 157 7.17 -10.00 -25.51
N HIS A 158 7.46 -11.27 -25.80
CA HIS A 158 8.16 -11.66 -27.01
C HIS A 158 7.28 -11.55 -28.25
N GLU A 159 5.99 -11.89 -28.13
CA GLU A 159 4.99 -11.70 -29.19
C GLU A 159 4.78 -10.21 -29.50
N ASP A 160 4.66 -9.37 -28.48
CA ASP A 160 4.45 -7.93 -28.64
C ASP A 160 5.66 -7.23 -29.28
N ILE A 161 6.89 -7.60 -28.89
CA ILE A 161 8.14 -7.11 -29.50
C ILE A 161 8.29 -7.66 -30.92
N GLY A 162 7.85 -8.88 -31.20
CA GLY A 162 7.84 -9.48 -32.54
C GLY A 162 6.96 -8.70 -33.52
N ASP A 163 5.75 -8.33 -33.09
CA ASP A 163 4.82 -7.54 -33.90
C ASP A 163 5.32 -6.12 -34.18
N ILE A 164 5.98 -5.47 -33.23
CA ILE A 164 6.59 -4.15 -33.41
C ILE A 164 7.75 -4.21 -34.42
N GLN A 165 8.55 -5.25 -34.42
CA GLN A 165 9.64 -5.40 -35.39
C GLN A 165 9.14 -5.66 -36.80
N MET A 166 8.04 -6.40 -36.98
CA MET A 166 7.45 -6.63 -38.29
C MET A 166 6.83 -5.37 -38.91
N ASP A 167 6.35 -4.41 -38.09
CA ASP A 167 5.75 -3.15 -38.57
C ASP A 167 6.83 -2.12 -38.97
N VAL A 168 8.03 -2.19 -38.39
CA VAL A 168 9.17 -1.31 -38.74
C VAL A 168 9.80 -1.73 -40.07
N ASP A 169 9.73 -3.00 -40.44
CA ASP A 169 10.32 -3.54 -41.68
C ASP A 169 9.36 -3.52 -42.90
N ARG A 170 8.15 -2.96 -42.78
CA ARG A 170 7.27 -2.71 -43.92
C ARG A 170 7.69 -1.43 -44.61
N PRO A 171 8.25 -1.50 -45.84
CA PRO A 171 8.53 -0.29 -46.65
C PRO A 171 7.18 0.40 -46.97
N SER A 172 7.11 1.67 -46.67
CA SER A 172 6.05 2.60 -47.04
C SER A 172 5.90 2.81 -48.52
#